data_fb2a4c41d66811d0243c3a27bbcd9130
#
_entry.id   fb2a4c41d66811d0243c3a27bbcd9130
#
_cell.length_a   1.000
_cell.length_b   1.000
_cell.length_c   1.000
_cell.angle_alpha   90.00
_cell.angle_beta   90.00
_cell.angle_gamma   90.00
#
_symmetry.space_group_name_H-M   'P 1'
#
loop_
_entity.id
_entity.type
_entity.pdbx_description
1 polymer ?
#
loop_
_entity_poly.entity_id
_entity_poly.type
_entity_poly.pdbx_seq_one_letter_code
_entity_poly.pdbx_strand_id
1 'polypeptide(L)'
;MLKYFIKKAYPGGFFKPRVVVCIPYGVTEVEKHAVEEAVLSAGGKNAYLIEEPMAAAIGAGLPVSEPTGSMVVDIGGGTSEVAVISYGGIVSSRSLRIAGDELDADIVNYIKRAYNLMIGERTAEEIKFKIGSACDMGEDGEMEIKGRDLLTGLPRTITITGKEIRGAISESIFAIVDAIKVTLEQTPPELAADVMNRGIVLTGGGALIRGLDVLIAQETQVPVYVAENALDCVALGTGLSLSALDDVNAQSILSTRTRRWR
;
A
#
# COMPACT_ATOMS: atom_id res chain seq x y z
N MET A 1 4.36 17.45 11.47
CA MET A 1 3.85 16.10 11.74
C MET A 1 4.84 15.27 12.55
N LEU A 2 6.03 14.89 12.06
CA LEU A 2 7.03 14.04 12.74
C LEU A 2 7.32 14.46 14.19
N LYS A 3 7.58 15.74 14.44
CA LYS A 3 7.84 16.24 15.80
C LYS A 3 6.67 15.99 16.77
N TYR A 4 5.44 16.06 16.29
CA TYR A 4 4.24 15.78 17.10
C TYR A 4 4.17 14.29 17.45
N PHE A 5 4.35 13.40 16.47
CA PHE A 5 4.29 11.96 16.69
C PHE A 5 5.44 11.45 17.56
N ILE A 6 6.68 11.91 17.31
CA ILE A 6 7.84 11.54 18.14
C ILE A 6 7.60 11.97 19.59
N LYS A 7 7.10 13.19 19.82
CA LYS A 7 6.81 13.68 21.17
C LYS A 7 5.66 12.93 21.84
N LYS A 8 4.66 12.48 21.06
CA LYS A 8 3.52 11.71 21.55
C LYS A 8 3.93 10.27 21.92
N ALA A 9 4.76 9.63 21.07
CA ALA A 9 5.23 8.27 21.31
C ALA A 9 6.30 8.21 22.41
N TYR A 10 7.10 9.28 22.58
CA TYR A 10 8.18 9.36 23.58
C TYR A 10 8.09 10.65 24.40
N PRO A 11 7.13 10.72 25.32
CA PRO A 11 6.91 11.91 26.14
C PRO A 11 7.96 11.99 27.29
N GLY A 12 9.04 12.75 27.08
CA GLY A 12 9.91 13.17 28.19
C GLY A 12 11.05 12.25 28.57
N GLY A 13 11.70 11.60 27.61
CA GLY A 13 12.95 10.89 27.84
C GLY A 13 14.16 11.86 27.92
N PHE A 14 15.13 11.55 28.82
CA PHE A 14 16.43 12.26 28.90
C PHE A 14 17.27 12.07 27.62
N PHE A 15 17.05 10.97 26.89
CA PHE A 15 17.74 10.63 25.67
C PHE A 15 16.82 10.81 24.46
N LYS A 16 17.40 11.22 23.32
CA LYS A 16 16.67 11.26 22.05
C LYS A 16 16.40 9.85 21.55
N PRO A 17 15.19 9.55 21.02
CA PRO A 17 14.86 8.21 20.52
C PRO A 17 15.55 7.89 19.20
N ARG A 18 15.78 6.59 18.95
CA ARG A 18 16.01 6.05 17.60
C ARG A 18 14.66 6.02 16.88
N VAL A 19 14.62 6.41 15.61
CA VAL A 19 13.38 6.51 14.84
C VAL A 19 13.55 5.72 13.54
N VAL A 20 12.64 4.81 13.27
CA VAL A 20 12.51 4.18 11.95
C VAL A 20 11.39 4.87 11.19
N VAL A 21 11.63 5.15 9.93
CA VAL A 21 10.66 5.77 9.02
C VAL A 21 10.52 4.90 7.78
N CYS A 22 9.30 4.59 7.42
CA CYS A 22 8.99 3.93 6.17
C CYS A 22 9.01 4.93 5.02
N ILE A 23 9.56 4.52 3.89
CA ILE A 23 9.67 5.31 2.66
C ILE A 23 9.24 4.46 1.47
N PRO A 24 8.63 5.05 0.42
CA PRO A 24 8.34 4.34 -0.82
C PRO A 24 9.60 3.74 -1.44
N TYR A 25 9.43 2.66 -2.20
CA TYR A 25 10.54 2.10 -2.97
C TYR A 25 10.96 3.05 -4.11
N GLY A 26 12.26 3.10 -4.36
CA GLY A 26 12.80 3.89 -5.49
C GLY A 26 12.88 5.40 -5.26
N VAL A 27 12.71 5.88 -4.01
CA VAL A 27 12.98 7.29 -3.67
C VAL A 27 14.46 7.62 -3.88
N THR A 28 14.74 8.83 -4.34
CA THR A 28 16.09 9.32 -4.60
C THR A 28 16.90 9.52 -3.32
N GLU A 29 18.22 9.49 -3.40
CA GLU A 29 19.10 9.77 -2.25
C GLU A 29 18.86 11.15 -1.64
N VAL A 30 18.44 12.14 -2.45
CA VAL A 30 18.10 13.48 -1.97
C VAL A 30 16.84 13.42 -1.09
N GLU A 31 15.83 12.67 -1.51
CA GLU A 31 14.59 12.48 -0.74
C GLU A 31 14.85 11.69 0.54
N LYS A 32 15.68 10.64 0.50
CA LYS A 32 16.12 9.90 1.70
C LYS A 32 16.76 10.86 2.70
N HIS A 33 17.70 11.68 2.24
CA HIS A 33 18.34 12.69 3.08
C HIS A 33 17.36 13.71 3.68
N ALA A 34 16.40 14.16 2.91
CA ALA A 34 15.38 15.09 3.40
C ALA A 34 14.54 14.47 4.53
N VAL A 35 14.19 13.18 4.42
CA VAL A 35 13.48 12.45 5.47
C VAL A 35 14.36 12.28 6.72
N GLU A 36 15.63 11.89 6.57
CA GLU A 36 16.58 11.76 7.67
C GLU A 36 16.74 13.09 8.42
N GLU A 37 16.97 14.20 7.70
CA GLU A 37 17.09 15.54 8.31
C GLU A 37 15.81 15.97 9.01
N ALA A 38 14.64 15.67 8.44
CA ALA A 38 13.35 15.95 9.06
C ALA A 38 13.19 15.22 10.40
N VAL A 39 13.60 13.93 10.48
CA VAL A 39 13.58 13.13 11.71
C VAL A 39 14.53 13.71 12.76
N LEU A 40 15.77 14.03 12.37
CA LEU A 40 16.77 14.59 13.29
C LEU A 40 16.36 15.96 13.81
N SER A 41 15.76 16.80 12.93
CA SER A 41 15.22 18.13 13.28
C SER A 41 13.99 18.02 14.18
N ALA A 42 13.21 16.95 14.04
CA ALA A 42 12.05 16.66 14.88
C ALA A 42 12.41 16.18 16.29
N GLY A 43 13.67 15.83 16.55
CA GLY A 43 14.17 15.42 17.86
C GLY A 43 14.65 13.97 17.95
N GLY A 44 14.70 13.23 16.85
CA GLY A 44 15.31 11.91 16.78
C GLY A 44 16.83 11.96 17.03
N LYS A 45 17.39 10.88 17.60
CA LYS A 45 18.83 10.67 17.74
C LYS A 45 19.45 10.16 16.44
N ASN A 46 18.80 9.15 15.87
CA ASN A 46 19.17 8.49 14.62
C ASN A 46 17.89 8.32 13.79
N ALA A 47 18.02 8.46 12.49
CA ALA A 47 17.01 8.08 11.52
C ALA A 47 17.44 6.76 10.84
N TYR A 48 16.52 5.82 10.78
CA TYR A 48 16.66 4.57 10.04
C TYR A 48 15.55 4.55 9.01
N LEU A 49 15.85 4.17 7.79
CA LEU A 49 14.87 4.11 6.71
C LEU A 49 14.62 2.65 6.36
N ILE A 50 13.36 2.30 6.18
CA ILE A 50 12.91 1.01 5.65
C ILE A 50 12.00 1.26 4.45
N GLU A 51 12.12 0.45 3.41
CA GLU A 51 11.27 0.55 2.23
C GLU A 51 9.88 -0.04 2.50
N GLU A 52 8.81 0.61 2.00
CA GLU A 52 7.41 0.22 2.24
C GLU A 52 7.14 -1.26 1.97
N PRO A 53 7.53 -1.85 0.81
CA PRO A 53 7.25 -3.26 0.56
C PRO A 53 8.00 -4.20 1.53
N MET A 54 9.19 -3.82 2.00
CA MET A 54 9.90 -4.58 3.02
C MET A 54 9.19 -4.52 4.37
N ALA A 55 8.74 -3.33 4.77
CA ALA A 55 7.96 -3.16 6.00
C ALA A 55 6.62 -3.91 5.90
N ALA A 56 5.91 -3.82 4.78
CA ALA A 56 4.68 -4.56 4.54
C ALA A 56 4.86 -6.07 4.69
N ALA A 57 5.92 -6.62 4.09
CA ALA A 57 6.25 -8.05 4.16
C ALA A 57 6.56 -8.51 5.60
N ILE A 58 7.37 -7.72 6.35
CA ILE A 58 7.67 -8.00 7.77
C ILE A 58 6.38 -7.96 8.60
N GLY A 59 5.55 -6.95 8.39
CA GLY A 59 4.29 -6.80 9.12
C GLY A 59 3.25 -7.86 8.80
N ALA A 60 3.29 -8.41 7.58
CA ALA A 60 2.47 -9.55 7.16
C ALA A 60 3.05 -10.90 7.64
N GLY A 61 4.21 -10.93 8.32
CA GLY A 61 4.84 -12.14 8.82
C GLY A 61 5.54 -12.98 7.74
N LEU A 62 5.89 -12.41 6.59
CA LEU A 62 6.62 -13.11 5.55
C LEU A 62 8.08 -13.37 5.97
N PRO A 63 8.66 -14.53 5.57
CA PRO A 63 10.02 -14.91 5.96
C PRO A 63 11.07 -14.19 5.10
N VAL A 64 11.15 -12.87 5.22
CA VAL A 64 11.97 -11.99 4.38
C VAL A 64 13.48 -12.28 4.45
N SER A 65 13.96 -12.85 5.55
CA SER A 65 15.38 -13.17 5.74
C SER A 65 15.80 -14.53 5.17
N GLU A 66 14.83 -15.36 4.76
CA GLU A 66 15.08 -16.68 4.18
C GLU A 66 15.53 -16.60 2.72
N PRO A 67 16.25 -17.63 2.21
CA PRO A 67 16.64 -17.75 0.80
C PRO A 67 15.50 -18.18 -0.11
N THR A 68 14.31 -17.68 0.13
CA THR A 68 13.09 -18.03 -0.60
C THR A 68 12.39 -16.77 -1.08
N GLY A 69 11.78 -16.85 -2.27
CA GLY A 69 11.00 -15.76 -2.82
C GLY A 69 9.71 -15.53 -2.05
N SER A 70 9.51 -14.32 -1.52
CA SER A 70 8.27 -13.86 -0.90
C SER A 70 7.74 -12.66 -1.68
N MET A 71 6.49 -12.71 -2.15
CA MET A 71 5.88 -11.62 -2.91
C MET A 71 4.83 -10.90 -2.06
N VAL A 72 4.97 -9.59 -1.99
CA VAL A 72 4.03 -8.69 -1.33
C VAL A 72 3.52 -7.65 -2.30
N VAL A 73 2.24 -7.31 -2.19
CA VAL A 73 1.58 -6.22 -2.91
C VAL A 73 0.91 -5.33 -1.90
N ASP A 74 1.48 -4.16 -1.68
CA ASP A 74 0.93 -3.15 -0.77
C ASP A 74 0.16 -2.11 -1.56
N ILE A 75 -1.15 -2.01 -1.31
CA ILE A 75 -2.04 -1.06 -2.01
C ILE A 75 -2.52 -0.04 -0.99
N GLY A 76 -1.84 1.09 -0.96
CA GLY A 76 -2.14 2.21 -0.05
C GLY A 76 -3.23 3.15 -0.56
N GLY A 77 -3.20 4.40 -0.11
CA GLY A 77 -4.05 5.47 -0.64
C GLY A 77 -3.53 6.00 -1.96
N GLY A 78 -2.27 6.44 -2.01
CA GLY A 78 -1.67 7.10 -3.17
C GLY A 78 -0.77 6.22 -4.04
N THR A 79 -0.26 5.11 -3.52
CA THR A 79 0.69 4.23 -4.22
C THR A 79 0.33 2.76 -4.06
N SER A 80 0.63 1.97 -5.09
CA SER A 80 0.65 0.51 -5.02
C SER A 80 2.08 0.04 -5.24
N GLU A 81 2.60 -0.73 -4.30
CA GLU A 81 3.96 -1.25 -4.28
C GLU A 81 3.94 -2.76 -4.43
N VAL A 82 4.60 -3.26 -5.46
CA VAL A 82 4.74 -4.69 -5.74
C VAL A 82 6.19 -5.07 -5.58
N ALA A 83 6.51 -6.08 -4.77
CA ALA A 83 7.89 -6.52 -4.59
C ALA A 83 8.01 -8.03 -4.35
N VAL A 84 9.10 -8.59 -4.87
CA VAL A 84 9.61 -9.91 -4.51
C VAL A 84 10.86 -9.73 -3.66
N ILE A 85 10.85 -10.35 -2.49
CA ILE A 85 11.87 -10.21 -1.44
C ILE A 85 12.51 -11.57 -1.20
N SER A 86 13.83 -11.58 -1.03
CA SER A 86 14.61 -12.76 -0.64
C SER A 86 15.90 -12.33 0.08
N TYR A 87 16.37 -13.07 1.06
CA TYR A 87 17.59 -12.76 1.82
C TYR A 87 17.65 -11.33 2.39
N GLY A 88 16.54 -10.78 2.83
CA GLY A 88 16.45 -9.44 3.38
C GLY A 88 16.62 -8.32 2.34
N GLY A 89 16.60 -8.65 1.04
CA GLY A 89 16.70 -7.70 -0.06
C GLY A 89 15.50 -7.74 -1.00
N ILE A 90 15.19 -6.61 -1.61
CA ILE A 90 14.19 -6.53 -2.69
C ILE A 90 14.88 -6.95 -3.99
N VAL A 91 14.39 -8.02 -4.60
CA VAL A 91 14.95 -8.62 -5.83
C VAL A 91 14.33 -8.00 -7.08
N SER A 92 13.03 -7.87 -7.08
CA SER A 92 12.24 -7.25 -8.15
C SER A 92 11.15 -6.41 -7.52
N SER A 93 10.89 -5.23 -8.07
CA SER A 93 9.81 -4.38 -7.54
C SER A 93 9.30 -3.41 -8.59
N ARG A 94 8.08 -2.96 -8.35
CA ARG A 94 7.43 -1.92 -9.13
C ARG A 94 6.55 -1.06 -8.22
N SER A 95 6.63 0.26 -8.40
CA SER A 95 5.77 1.23 -7.71
C SER A 95 4.89 1.93 -8.74
N LEU A 96 3.59 2.08 -8.42
CA LEU A 96 2.62 2.80 -9.24
C LEU A 96 1.97 3.89 -8.38
N ARG A 97 1.64 5.00 -9.03
CA ARG A 97 0.79 6.05 -8.43
C ARG A 97 -0.69 5.82 -8.74
N ILE A 98 -1.11 4.57 -8.68
CA ILE A 98 -2.50 4.12 -8.86
C ILE A 98 -2.83 3.29 -7.62
N ALA A 99 -3.74 3.77 -6.79
CA ALA A 99 -4.13 3.14 -5.53
C ALA A 99 -5.52 3.63 -5.08
N GLY A 100 -5.82 3.61 -3.79
CA GLY A 100 -7.14 3.93 -3.25
C GLY A 100 -7.72 5.27 -3.69
N ASP A 101 -6.90 6.32 -3.77
CA ASP A 101 -7.32 7.67 -4.14
C ASP A 101 -7.68 7.77 -5.63
N GLU A 102 -6.94 7.04 -6.51
CA GLU A 102 -7.27 6.98 -7.94
C GLU A 102 -8.60 6.27 -8.17
N LEU A 103 -8.86 5.18 -7.44
CA LEU A 103 -10.15 4.48 -7.49
C LEU A 103 -11.31 5.38 -7.05
N ASP A 104 -11.10 6.24 -6.05
CA ASP A 104 -12.10 7.23 -5.62
C ASP A 104 -12.32 8.29 -6.71
N ALA A 105 -11.25 8.75 -7.36
CA ALA A 105 -11.33 9.68 -8.47
C ALA A 105 -12.06 9.09 -9.68
N ASP A 106 -11.83 7.82 -10.00
CA ASP A 106 -12.53 7.09 -11.04
C ASP A 106 -14.05 7.04 -10.77
N ILE A 107 -14.44 6.76 -9.53
CA ILE A 107 -15.84 6.76 -9.10
C ILE A 107 -16.45 8.16 -9.24
N VAL A 108 -15.77 9.22 -8.75
CA VAL A 108 -16.25 10.62 -8.91
C VAL A 108 -16.44 10.94 -10.38
N ASN A 109 -15.46 10.61 -11.23
CA ASN A 109 -15.48 10.87 -12.66
C ASN A 109 -16.60 10.10 -13.38
N TYR A 110 -16.84 8.84 -12.99
CA TYR A 110 -17.95 8.03 -13.52
C TYR A 110 -19.29 8.66 -13.18
N ILE A 111 -19.55 8.96 -11.90
CA ILE A 111 -20.83 9.55 -11.44
C ILE A 111 -21.08 10.90 -12.11
N LYS A 112 -20.03 11.72 -12.27
CA LYS A 112 -20.11 12.98 -12.98
C LYS A 112 -20.51 12.81 -14.44
N ARG A 113 -19.92 11.84 -15.14
CA ARG A 113 -20.17 11.60 -16.57
C ARG A 113 -21.53 10.92 -16.82
N ALA A 114 -21.85 9.89 -16.03
CA ALA A 114 -23.05 9.08 -16.26
C ALA A 114 -24.33 9.77 -15.78
N TYR A 115 -24.25 10.54 -14.70
CA TYR A 115 -25.44 11.09 -14.02
C TYR A 115 -25.48 12.62 -13.96
N ASN A 116 -24.47 13.33 -14.44
CA ASN A 116 -24.28 14.77 -14.25
C ASN A 116 -24.37 15.18 -12.76
N LEU A 117 -23.89 14.31 -11.87
CA LEU A 117 -23.95 14.51 -10.42
C LEU A 117 -22.54 14.71 -9.88
N MET A 118 -22.34 15.75 -9.06
CA MET A 118 -21.10 16.00 -8.36
C MET A 118 -21.17 15.42 -6.95
N ILE A 119 -20.26 14.52 -6.64
CA ILE A 119 -20.05 13.95 -5.30
C ILE A 119 -18.67 14.33 -4.78
N GLY A 120 -18.46 14.24 -3.46
CA GLY A 120 -17.14 14.45 -2.84
C GLY A 120 -16.35 13.15 -2.72
N GLU A 121 -15.04 13.26 -2.52
CA GLU A 121 -14.10 12.13 -2.34
C GLU A 121 -14.56 11.17 -1.24
N ARG A 122 -14.99 11.68 -0.09
CA ARG A 122 -15.52 10.85 0.99
C ARG A 122 -16.73 10.00 0.57
N THR A 123 -17.61 10.53 -0.28
CA THR A 123 -18.74 9.77 -0.80
C THR A 123 -18.27 8.69 -1.76
N ALA A 124 -17.26 8.97 -2.59
CA ALA A 124 -16.65 7.98 -3.48
C ALA A 124 -15.98 6.85 -2.69
N GLU A 125 -15.25 7.17 -1.65
CA GLU A 125 -14.65 6.20 -0.73
C GLU A 125 -15.71 5.31 -0.07
N GLU A 126 -16.83 5.89 0.41
CA GLU A 126 -17.94 5.12 0.96
C GLU A 126 -18.57 4.17 -0.08
N ILE A 127 -18.71 4.61 -1.33
CA ILE A 127 -19.21 3.78 -2.45
C ILE A 127 -18.24 2.63 -2.70
N LYS A 128 -16.94 2.91 -2.81
CA LYS A 128 -15.88 1.90 -2.99
C LYS A 128 -15.97 0.81 -1.95
N PHE A 129 -16.08 1.16 -0.67
CA PHE A 129 -16.14 0.19 0.43
C PHE A 129 -17.45 -0.61 0.47
N LYS A 130 -18.59 0.03 0.17
CA LYS A 130 -19.88 -0.62 0.32
C LYS A 130 -20.27 -1.53 -0.84
N ILE A 131 -20.04 -1.08 -2.07
CA ILE A 131 -20.50 -1.76 -3.29
C ILE A 131 -19.41 -1.96 -4.34
N GLY A 132 -18.17 -1.45 -4.11
CA GLY A 132 -17.03 -1.68 -5.00
C GLY A 132 -16.58 -3.14 -5.00
N SER A 133 -16.16 -3.63 -6.17
CA SER A 133 -15.55 -4.95 -6.34
C SER A 133 -14.63 -4.97 -7.53
N ALA A 134 -13.56 -5.79 -7.48
CA ALA A 134 -12.60 -5.93 -8.56
C ALA A 134 -13.08 -6.90 -9.65
N CYS A 135 -13.90 -7.89 -9.29
CA CYS A 135 -14.49 -8.84 -10.22
C CYS A 135 -15.95 -9.11 -9.90
N ASP A 136 -16.62 -9.89 -10.74
CA ASP A 136 -18.01 -10.32 -10.53
C ASP A 136 -18.06 -11.37 -9.42
N MET A 137 -18.70 -11.03 -8.30
CA MET A 137 -18.88 -11.89 -7.14
C MET A 137 -20.30 -12.49 -7.06
N GLY A 138 -21.10 -12.32 -8.12
CA GLY A 138 -22.47 -12.85 -8.21
C GLY A 138 -23.53 -12.02 -7.50
N GLU A 139 -23.16 -11.12 -6.61
CA GLU A 139 -24.08 -10.21 -5.91
C GLU A 139 -23.57 -8.77 -6.04
N ASP A 140 -24.19 -8.01 -6.94
CA ASP A 140 -23.97 -6.58 -7.07
C ASP A 140 -24.93 -5.83 -6.12
N GLY A 141 -24.39 -5.19 -5.09
CA GLY A 141 -25.16 -4.33 -4.19
C GLY A 141 -25.64 -3.05 -4.89
N GLU A 142 -26.64 -2.42 -4.29
CA GLU A 142 -27.09 -1.08 -4.68
C GLU A 142 -26.88 -0.08 -3.56
N MET A 143 -26.66 1.18 -3.91
CA MET A 143 -26.46 2.26 -2.93
C MET A 143 -27.13 3.54 -3.40
N GLU A 144 -27.92 4.14 -2.50
CA GLU A 144 -28.46 5.48 -2.71
C GLU A 144 -27.41 6.51 -2.31
N ILE A 145 -27.10 7.44 -3.22
CA ILE A 145 -26.13 8.51 -3.00
C ILE A 145 -26.75 9.88 -3.26
N LYS A 146 -26.21 10.89 -2.59
CA LYS A 146 -26.63 12.29 -2.72
C LYS A 146 -25.48 13.14 -3.23
N GLY A 147 -25.79 14.04 -4.16
CA GLY A 147 -24.82 14.97 -4.71
C GLY A 147 -25.48 16.23 -5.24
N ARG A 148 -24.68 17.10 -5.85
CA ARG A 148 -25.19 18.30 -6.53
C ARG A 148 -25.36 18.01 -8.02
N ASP A 149 -26.57 18.16 -8.52
CA ASP A 149 -26.87 18.09 -9.95
C ASP A 149 -26.15 19.24 -10.67
N LEU A 150 -25.38 18.92 -11.70
CA LEU A 150 -24.54 19.89 -12.41
C LEU A 150 -25.34 20.77 -13.39
N LEU A 151 -26.58 20.35 -13.76
CA LEU A 151 -27.44 21.09 -14.67
C LEU A 151 -28.28 22.13 -13.91
N THR A 152 -28.82 21.72 -12.76
CA THR A 152 -29.75 22.57 -11.98
C THR A 152 -29.06 23.27 -10.80
N GLY A 153 -27.89 22.78 -10.37
CA GLY A 153 -27.18 23.24 -9.17
C GLY A 153 -27.80 22.76 -7.86
N LEU A 154 -28.90 22.03 -7.89
CA LEU A 154 -29.66 21.59 -6.71
C LEU A 154 -29.19 20.21 -6.20
N PRO A 155 -29.46 19.89 -4.91
CA PRO A 155 -29.25 18.55 -4.39
C PRO A 155 -30.13 17.53 -5.14
N ARG A 156 -29.53 16.38 -5.48
CA ARG A 156 -30.21 15.27 -6.13
C ARG A 156 -29.76 13.95 -5.54
N THR A 157 -30.68 13.02 -5.45
CA THR A 157 -30.43 11.63 -5.03
C THR A 157 -30.55 10.70 -6.22
N ILE A 158 -29.64 9.73 -6.32
CA ILE A 158 -29.66 8.65 -7.31
C ILE A 158 -29.33 7.31 -6.66
N THR A 159 -29.72 6.22 -7.29
CA THR A 159 -29.30 4.86 -6.95
C THR A 159 -28.24 4.40 -7.95
N ILE A 160 -27.17 3.80 -7.46
CA ILE A 160 -26.07 3.25 -8.25
C ILE A 160 -25.85 1.78 -7.89
N THR A 161 -25.29 1.01 -8.80
CA THR A 161 -25.07 -0.43 -8.64
C THR A 161 -23.59 -0.79 -8.52
N GLY A 162 -23.27 -1.88 -7.84
CA GLY A 162 -21.89 -2.39 -7.74
C GLY A 162 -21.30 -2.73 -9.10
N LYS A 163 -22.12 -3.19 -10.06
CA LYS A 163 -21.67 -3.44 -11.44
C LYS A 163 -21.16 -2.18 -12.14
N GLU A 164 -21.82 -1.05 -11.94
CA GLU A 164 -21.38 0.23 -12.49
C GLU A 164 -20.05 0.67 -11.87
N ILE A 165 -19.94 0.53 -10.55
CA ILE A 165 -18.71 0.91 -9.82
C ILE A 165 -17.56 0.01 -10.22
N ARG A 166 -17.76 -1.31 -10.34
CA ARG A 166 -16.75 -2.24 -10.87
C ARG A 166 -16.27 -1.81 -12.26
N GLY A 167 -17.17 -1.44 -13.14
CA GLY A 167 -16.80 -0.91 -14.46
C GLY A 167 -16.02 0.40 -14.37
N ALA A 168 -16.39 1.28 -13.43
CA ALA A 168 -15.71 2.57 -13.25
C ALA A 168 -14.25 2.44 -12.82
N ILE A 169 -13.93 1.52 -11.91
CA ILE A 169 -12.57 1.33 -11.34
C ILE A 169 -11.73 0.29 -12.08
N SER A 170 -12.27 -0.38 -13.10
CA SER A 170 -11.65 -1.53 -13.75
C SER A 170 -10.28 -1.20 -14.36
N GLU A 171 -10.12 -0.04 -14.99
CA GLU A 171 -8.86 0.36 -15.63
C GLU A 171 -7.74 0.48 -14.61
N SER A 172 -7.99 1.15 -13.50
CA SER A 172 -7.03 1.29 -12.39
C SER A 172 -6.71 -0.04 -11.72
N ILE A 173 -7.70 -0.90 -11.52
CA ILE A 173 -7.50 -2.26 -10.99
C ILE A 173 -6.62 -3.09 -11.93
N PHE A 174 -6.88 -3.10 -13.24
CA PHE A 174 -6.06 -3.84 -14.19
C PHE A 174 -4.63 -3.29 -14.30
N ALA A 175 -4.42 -1.99 -14.13
CA ALA A 175 -3.07 -1.43 -14.07
C ALA A 175 -2.26 -1.99 -12.88
N ILE A 176 -2.90 -2.22 -11.72
CA ILE A 176 -2.27 -2.89 -10.58
C ILE A 176 -1.96 -4.36 -10.91
N VAL A 177 -2.91 -5.07 -11.52
CA VAL A 177 -2.73 -6.47 -11.93
C VAL A 177 -1.57 -6.61 -12.93
N ASP A 178 -1.47 -5.71 -13.90
CA ASP A 178 -0.38 -5.70 -14.88
C ASP A 178 0.99 -5.45 -14.21
N ALA A 179 1.05 -4.58 -13.21
CA ALA A 179 2.29 -4.39 -12.45
C ALA A 179 2.72 -5.64 -11.71
N ILE A 180 1.78 -6.41 -11.17
CA ILE A 180 2.04 -7.70 -10.53
C ILE A 180 2.62 -8.69 -11.55
N LYS A 181 1.98 -8.83 -12.72
CA LYS A 181 2.45 -9.70 -13.81
C LYS A 181 3.87 -9.35 -14.25
N VAL A 182 4.12 -8.06 -14.52
CA VAL A 182 5.45 -7.60 -14.95
C VAL A 182 6.51 -7.83 -13.87
N THR A 183 6.17 -7.69 -12.58
CA THR A 183 7.10 -7.98 -11.49
C THR A 183 7.44 -9.47 -11.42
N LEU A 184 6.46 -10.35 -11.62
CA LEU A 184 6.68 -11.81 -11.72
C LEU A 184 7.56 -12.18 -12.90
N GLU A 185 7.32 -11.58 -14.08
CA GLU A 185 8.12 -11.80 -15.29
C GLU A 185 9.59 -11.39 -15.12
N GLN A 186 9.85 -10.33 -14.34
CA GLN A 186 11.20 -9.85 -14.03
C GLN A 186 11.88 -10.59 -12.89
N THR A 187 11.14 -11.47 -12.19
CA THR A 187 11.66 -12.23 -11.06
C THR A 187 12.49 -13.44 -11.56
N PRO A 188 13.67 -13.71 -10.97
CA PRO A 188 14.43 -14.91 -11.27
C PRO A 188 13.59 -16.18 -11.16
N PRO A 189 13.77 -17.19 -12.06
CA PRO A 189 12.89 -18.36 -12.13
C PRO A 189 12.75 -19.15 -10.83
N GLU A 190 13.82 -19.26 -10.04
CA GLU A 190 13.83 -19.96 -8.76
C GLU A 190 12.92 -19.28 -7.74
N LEU A 191 13.00 -17.95 -7.65
CA LEU A 191 12.17 -17.16 -6.74
C LEU A 191 10.72 -17.07 -7.23
N ALA A 192 10.50 -17.04 -8.55
CA ALA A 192 9.16 -17.11 -9.13
C ALA A 192 8.48 -18.46 -8.81
N ALA A 193 9.23 -19.56 -8.82
CA ALA A 193 8.73 -20.86 -8.39
C ALA A 193 8.35 -20.88 -6.90
N ASP A 194 9.11 -20.20 -6.04
CA ASP A 194 8.76 -20.05 -4.64
C ASP A 194 7.44 -19.28 -4.48
N VAL A 195 7.28 -18.16 -5.22
CA VAL A 195 6.04 -17.36 -5.20
C VAL A 195 4.85 -18.20 -5.70
N MET A 196 5.00 -19.02 -6.73
CA MET A 196 3.92 -19.92 -7.19
C MET A 196 3.46 -20.89 -6.09
N ASN A 197 4.37 -21.34 -5.23
CA ASN A 197 4.06 -22.28 -4.15
C ASN A 197 3.52 -21.58 -2.89
N ARG A 198 4.06 -20.41 -2.55
CA ARG A 198 3.73 -19.67 -1.32
C ARG A 198 2.60 -18.67 -1.50
N GLY A 199 2.40 -18.21 -2.74
CA GLY A 199 1.38 -17.20 -3.07
C GLY A 199 1.88 -15.76 -2.97
N ILE A 200 0.97 -14.86 -3.33
CA ILE A 200 1.12 -13.41 -3.24
C ILE A 200 0.37 -12.93 -2.01
N VAL A 201 0.98 -12.08 -1.20
CA VAL A 201 0.33 -11.50 -0.01
C VAL A 201 -0.04 -10.04 -0.29
N LEU A 202 -1.33 -9.72 -0.13
CA LEU A 202 -1.87 -8.38 -0.29
C LEU A 202 -1.90 -7.66 1.05
N THR A 203 -1.42 -6.42 1.07
CA THR A 203 -1.41 -5.50 2.22
C THR A 203 -1.95 -4.13 1.81
N GLY A 204 -2.12 -3.25 2.79
CA GLY A 204 -2.73 -1.94 2.59
C GLY A 204 -4.25 -1.94 2.52
N GLY A 205 -4.84 -0.75 2.53
CA GLY A 205 -6.31 -0.60 2.52
C GLY A 205 -6.97 -1.07 1.22
N GLY A 206 -6.26 -0.93 0.08
CA GLY A 206 -6.73 -1.39 -1.22
C GLY A 206 -6.83 -2.91 -1.34
N ALA A 207 -6.07 -3.67 -0.53
CA ALA A 207 -6.18 -5.12 -0.46
C ALA A 207 -7.58 -5.60 0.00
N LEU A 208 -8.36 -4.73 0.64
CA LEU A 208 -9.70 -5.04 1.15
C LEU A 208 -10.81 -4.85 0.11
N ILE A 209 -10.48 -4.45 -1.12
CA ILE A 209 -11.46 -4.38 -2.23
C ILE A 209 -11.95 -5.80 -2.53
N ARG A 210 -13.27 -5.97 -2.51
CA ARG A 210 -13.90 -7.28 -2.70
C ARG A 210 -13.50 -7.90 -4.04
N GLY A 211 -13.05 -9.16 -3.98
CA GLY A 211 -12.69 -9.95 -5.15
C GLY A 211 -11.38 -9.54 -5.84
N LEU A 212 -10.57 -8.67 -5.24
CA LEU A 212 -9.26 -8.30 -5.79
C LEU A 212 -8.29 -9.49 -5.72
N ASP A 213 -8.29 -10.21 -4.62
CA ASP A 213 -7.55 -11.46 -4.43
C ASP A 213 -7.93 -12.52 -5.48
N VAL A 214 -9.22 -12.68 -5.72
CA VAL A 214 -9.76 -13.60 -6.75
C VAL A 214 -9.31 -13.18 -8.14
N LEU A 215 -9.43 -11.90 -8.48
CA LEU A 215 -9.01 -11.38 -9.79
C LEU A 215 -7.51 -11.58 -10.02
N ILE A 216 -6.67 -11.22 -9.05
CA ILE A 216 -5.22 -11.38 -9.16
C ILE A 216 -4.87 -12.88 -9.31
N ALA A 217 -5.50 -13.76 -8.52
CA ALA A 217 -5.27 -15.20 -8.62
C ALA A 217 -5.67 -15.76 -9.99
N GLN A 218 -6.78 -15.30 -10.57
CA GLN A 218 -7.21 -15.69 -11.91
C GLN A 218 -6.25 -15.22 -13.00
N GLU A 219 -5.76 -14.00 -12.87
CA GLU A 219 -4.91 -13.37 -13.87
C GLU A 219 -3.44 -13.81 -13.83
N THR A 220 -2.96 -14.24 -12.66
CA THR A 220 -1.57 -14.66 -12.45
C THR A 220 -1.41 -16.18 -12.35
N GLN A 221 -2.47 -16.91 -12.10
CA GLN A 221 -2.48 -18.35 -11.77
C GLN A 221 -1.63 -18.68 -10.53
N VAL A 222 -1.46 -17.71 -9.62
CA VAL A 222 -0.75 -17.83 -8.34
C VAL A 222 -1.76 -17.68 -7.21
N PRO A 223 -1.70 -18.45 -6.12
CA PRO A 223 -2.53 -18.24 -4.94
C PRO A 223 -2.34 -16.81 -4.38
N VAL A 224 -3.42 -16.20 -3.90
CA VAL A 224 -3.39 -14.83 -3.35
C VAL A 224 -4.04 -14.82 -1.98
N TYR A 225 -3.41 -14.16 -1.02
CA TYR A 225 -3.87 -14.06 0.36
C TYR A 225 -3.90 -12.61 0.81
N VAL A 226 -4.97 -12.19 1.44
CA VAL A 226 -5.04 -10.89 2.12
C VAL A 226 -4.47 -11.03 3.52
N ALA A 227 -3.52 -10.18 3.91
CA ALA A 227 -2.94 -10.19 5.24
C ALA A 227 -4.01 -9.95 6.32
N GLU A 228 -3.90 -10.60 7.47
CA GLU A 228 -4.88 -10.51 8.56
C GLU A 228 -5.15 -9.07 9.01
N ASN A 229 -4.09 -8.26 9.11
CA ASN A 229 -4.17 -6.83 9.46
C ASN A 229 -3.64 -5.98 8.30
N ALA A 230 -4.21 -6.14 7.09
CA ALA A 230 -3.70 -5.54 5.86
C ALA A 230 -3.43 -4.04 5.98
N LEU A 231 -4.32 -3.28 6.63
CA LEU A 231 -4.17 -1.83 6.85
C LEU A 231 -2.94 -1.46 7.70
N ASP A 232 -2.54 -2.32 8.63
CA ASP A 232 -1.52 -1.99 9.63
C ASP A 232 -0.16 -2.63 9.32
N CYS A 233 -0.05 -3.46 8.27
CA CYS A 233 1.17 -4.23 7.96
C CYS A 233 2.41 -3.35 7.88
N VAL A 234 2.37 -2.24 7.14
CA VAL A 234 3.51 -1.31 7.02
C VAL A 234 3.91 -0.73 8.37
N ALA A 235 2.93 -0.31 9.18
CA ALA A 235 3.19 0.26 10.50
C ALA A 235 3.74 -0.80 11.48
N LEU A 236 3.17 -2.00 11.48
CA LEU A 236 3.63 -3.13 12.29
C LEU A 236 5.04 -3.56 11.91
N GLY A 237 5.32 -3.73 10.60
CA GLY A 237 6.65 -4.11 10.13
C GLY A 237 7.71 -3.05 10.39
N THR A 238 7.36 -1.76 10.24
CA THR A 238 8.23 -0.65 10.66
C THR A 238 8.54 -0.71 12.15
N GLY A 239 7.55 -1.03 12.98
CA GLY A 239 7.72 -1.22 14.42
C GLY A 239 8.59 -2.44 14.77
N LEU A 240 8.36 -3.57 14.12
CA LEU A 240 9.14 -4.80 14.32
C LEU A 240 10.62 -4.62 13.89
N SER A 241 10.89 -3.83 12.86
CA SER A 241 12.25 -3.53 12.42
C SER A 241 13.07 -2.75 13.47
N LEU A 242 12.41 -2.02 14.41
CA LEU A 242 13.08 -1.41 15.56
C LEU A 242 13.74 -2.45 16.48
N SER A 243 13.07 -3.59 16.68
CA SER A 243 13.63 -4.68 17.52
C SER A 243 14.83 -5.36 16.85
N ALA A 244 14.88 -5.32 15.53
CA ALA A 244 15.96 -5.90 14.73
C ALA A 244 17.21 -4.99 14.66
N LEU A 245 17.14 -3.72 15.09
CA LEU A 245 18.30 -2.78 15.06
C LEU A 245 19.50 -3.24 15.88
N ASP A 246 19.27 -4.06 16.89
CA ASP A 246 20.33 -4.57 17.76
C ASP A 246 20.87 -5.93 17.28
N ASP A 247 20.27 -6.52 16.23
CA ASP A 247 20.72 -7.76 15.59
C ASP A 247 21.58 -7.45 14.35
N VAL A 248 22.81 -7.92 14.34
CA VAL A 248 23.80 -7.67 13.27
C VAL A 248 23.32 -8.19 11.91
N ASN A 249 22.53 -9.28 11.89
CA ASN A 249 21.99 -9.87 10.66
C ASN A 249 20.80 -9.09 10.10
N ALA A 250 20.08 -8.37 10.93
CA ALA A 250 18.94 -7.58 10.52
C ALA A 250 19.30 -6.15 10.07
N GLN A 251 20.53 -5.72 10.29
CA GLN A 251 21.01 -4.39 9.85
C GLN A 251 21.05 -4.24 8.32
N SER A 252 21.07 -5.34 7.56
CA SER A 252 21.02 -5.31 6.09
C SER A 252 19.70 -4.79 5.52
N ILE A 253 18.62 -4.87 6.30
CA ILE A 253 17.26 -4.46 5.90
C ILE A 253 17.05 -2.94 6.05
N LEU A 254 17.93 -2.28 6.82
CA LEU A 254 17.79 -0.87 7.17
C LEU A 254 18.96 -0.05 6.62
N SER A 255 18.67 0.99 5.87
CA SER A 255 19.70 1.97 5.55
C SER A 255 19.88 2.95 6.72
N THR A 256 21.13 3.22 7.12
CA THR A 256 21.42 4.06 8.29
C THR A 256 22.35 5.20 7.98
N ARG A 257 22.08 6.35 8.58
CA ARG A 257 23.04 7.43 8.72
C ARG A 257 23.15 7.86 10.19
N THR A 258 24.35 7.70 10.75
CA THR A 258 24.72 8.26 12.05
C THR A 258 25.33 9.64 11.87
N ARG A 259 24.83 10.64 12.59
CA ARG A 259 25.48 11.95 12.68
C ARG A 259 26.84 11.77 13.34
N ARG A 260 27.92 11.75 12.57
CA ARG A 260 29.27 11.93 13.15
C ARG A 260 29.34 13.37 13.65
N TRP A 261 29.46 13.53 14.96
CA TRP A 261 29.84 14.80 15.57
C TRP A 261 31.23 15.18 15.06
N ARG A 262 31.35 16.32 14.42
CA ARG A 262 32.59 17.05 14.27
C ARG A 262 32.65 18.12 15.37
#